data_9826b44fc5b4e64b7393b8c156093f19
#
_entry.id   9826b44fc5b4e64b7393b8c156093f19
#
_cell.length_a   1.000
_cell.length_b   1.000
_cell.length_c   1.000
_cell.angle_alpha   90.00
_cell.angle_beta   90.00
_cell.angle_gamma   90.00
#
_symmetry.space_group_name_H-M   'P 1'
#
loop_
_entity.id
_entity.type
_entity.pdbx_description
1 polymer ?
#
loop_
_entity_poly.entity_id
_entity_poly.type
_entity_poly.pdbx_seq_one_letter_code
_entity_poly.pdbx_strand_id
1 'polypeptide(L)'
;MKSLVITFLALLTFNTEASVLCHTPRMNKVFEVSDKKVTFFSEFDSHAKRELASVVARNKSEAQGITKVVEFENQKHTIHITDMNNFSDVNDYIIVKSRAGHEVTYPLSCERK
;
A
#
# COMPACT_ATOMS: atom_id res chain seq x y z
N MET A 1 -27.85 -32.59 -3.03
CA MET A 1 -26.60 -32.88 -2.57
C MET A 1 -25.48 -32.34 -3.39
N LYS A 2 -25.51 -32.52 -4.63
CA LYS A 2 -24.43 -32.13 -5.47
C LYS A 2 -24.20 -30.65 -5.45
N SER A 3 -25.18 -29.86 -5.33
CA SER A 3 -25.06 -28.42 -5.43
C SER A 3 -24.24 -27.80 -4.32
N LEU A 4 -24.06 -28.50 -3.24
CA LEU A 4 -23.29 -27.97 -2.13
C LEU A 4 -21.84 -27.76 -2.47
N VAL A 5 -21.31 -28.64 -3.27
CA VAL A 5 -19.91 -28.58 -3.62
C VAL A 5 -19.58 -27.34 -4.39
N ILE A 6 -20.49 -26.92 -5.22
CA ILE A 6 -20.29 -25.77 -6.06
C ILE A 6 -20.15 -24.50 -5.25
N THR A 7 -20.89 -24.44 -4.18
CA THR A 7 -20.88 -23.26 -3.33
C THR A 7 -19.50 -23.02 -2.72
N PHE A 8 -18.81 -24.07 -2.38
CA PHE A 8 -17.51 -23.91 -1.77
C PHE A 8 -16.49 -23.30 -2.70
N LEU A 9 -16.58 -23.64 -3.95
CA LEU A 9 -15.61 -23.11 -4.88
C LEU A 9 -15.68 -21.61 -4.98
N ALA A 10 -16.87 -21.09 -4.88
CA ALA A 10 -17.03 -19.64 -4.96
C ALA A 10 -16.39 -18.96 -3.78
N LEU A 11 -16.41 -19.59 -2.63
CA LEU A 11 -15.86 -18.97 -1.44
C LEU A 11 -14.37 -18.77 -1.48
N LEU A 12 -13.69 -19.63 -2.17
CA LEU A 12 -12.25 -19.57 -2.19
C LEU A 12 -11.72 -18.31 -2.83
N THR A 13 -12.48 -17.70 -3.70
CA THR A 13 -12.04 -16.50 -4.37
C THR A 13 -12.08 -15.29 -3.47
N PHE A 14 -12.73 -15.37 -2.35
CA PHE A 14 -12.87 -14.23 -1.47
C PHE A 14 -11.60 -13.88 -0.72
N ASN A 15 -10.67 -14.80 -0.68
CA ASN A 15 -9.49 -14.60 0.11
C ASN A 15 -8.45 -13.76 -0.60
N THR A 16 -8.71 -13.36 -1.79
CA THR A 16 -7.78 -12.54 -2.53
C THR A 16 -7.69 -11.18 -1.88
N GLU A 17 -6.51 -10.82 -1.45
CA GLU A 17 -6.29 -9.53 -0.86
C GLU A 17 -6.32 -8.44 -1.91
N ALA A 18 -6.87 -7.32 -1.53
CA ALA A 18 -6.82 -6.15 -2.39
C ALA A 18 -5.42 -5.56 -2.29
N SER A 19 -4.72 -5.48 -3.40
CA SER A 19 -3.42 -4.86 -3.47
C SER A 19 -3.51 -3.55 -4.22
N VAL A 20 -2.77 -2.57 -3.75
CA VAL A 20 -2.78 -1.24 -4.32
C VAL A 20 -1.34 -0.86 -4.67
N LEU A 21 -1.12 -0.48 -5.91
CA LEU A 21 0.19 -0.03 -6.36
C LEU A 21 0.22 1.49 -6.31
N CYS A 22 1.16 2.04 -5.57
CA CYS A 22 1.27 3.47 -5.37
C CYS A 22 2.63 3.99 -5.79
N HIS A 23 2.67 5.24 -6.20
CA HIS A 23 3.96 5.87 -6.42
C HIS A 23 3.89 7.35 -6.04
N THR A 24 5.06 7.91 -5.77
CA THR A 24 5.18 9.32 -5.41
C THR A 24 5.92 10.01 -6.54
N PRO A 25 5.25 10.87 -7.31
CA PRO A 25 5.92 11.50 -8.45
C PRO A 25 7.15 12.30 -8.07
N ARG A 26 7.14 12.87 -6.87
CA ARG A 26 8.23 13.75 -6.47
C ARG A 26 9.47 13.05 -5.98
N MET A 27 9.34 11.87 -5.39
CA MET A 27 10.51 11.17 -4.90
C MET A 27 10.68 9.80 -5.55
N ASN A 28 9.91 9.55 -6.57
CA ASN A 28 10.02 8.32 -7.36
C ASN A 28 9.99 7.03 -6.56
N LYS A 29 9.22 7.02 -5.48
CA LYS A 29 9.02 5.78 -4.75
C LYS A 29 7.89 5.01 -5.38
N VAL A 30 8.10 3.70 -5.51
CA VAL A 30 7.08 2.79 -6.03
C VAL A 30 6.92 1.67 -5.02
N PHE A 31 5.68 1.44 -4.59
CA PHE A 31 5.44 0.39 -3.61
C PHE A 31 4.02 -0.16 -3.75
N GLU A 32 3.86 -1.39 -3.28
CA GLU A 32 2.57 -2.04 -3.28
C GLU A 32 2.10 -2.20 -1.84
N VAL A 33 0.88 -1.78 -1.56
CA VAL A 33 0.29 -1.89 -0.23
C VAL A 33 -0.67 -3.07 -0.22
N SER A 34 -0.43 -4.02 0.66
CA SER A 34 -1.35 -5.12 0.87
C SER A 34 -1.80 -5.11 2.32
N ASP A 35 -2.57 -6.11 2.71
CA ASP A 35 -3.20 -6.11 4.02
C ASP A 35 -2.20 -6.00 5.18
N LYS A 36 -1.09 -6.71 5.10
CA LYS A 36 -0.16 -6.79 6.22
C LYS A 36 1.24 -6.31 5.92
N LYS A 37 1.50 -5.91 4.70
CA LYS A 37 2.85 -5.53 4.33
C LYS A 37 2.86 -4.48 3.24
N VAL A 38 4.02 -3.84 3.10
CA VAL A 38 4.28 -2.92 2.01
C VAL A 38 5.52 -3.44 1.30
N THR A 39 5.43 -3.60 -0.01
CA THR A 39 6.52 -4.09 -0.84
C THR A 39 7.05 -2.95 -1.66
N PHE A 40 8.35 -2.67 -1.50
CA PHE A 40 9.00 -1.57 -2.21
C PHE A 40 9.70 -2.08 -3.46
N PHE A 41 9.64 -1.28 -4.50
CA PHE A 41 10.25 -1.59 -5.78
C PHE A 41 11.27 -0.51 -6.14
N SER A 42 12.05 -0.75 -7.17
CA SER A 42 12.99 0.24 -7.64
C SER A 42 12.25 1.51 -8.04
N GLU A 43 12.83 2.66 -7.76
CA GLU A 43 12.18 3.94 -8.02
C GLU A 43 11.83 4.16 -9.49
N PHE A 44 12.50 3.47 -10.39
CA PHE A 44 12.22 3.59 -11.81
C PHE A 44 11.41 2.42 -12.35
N ASP A 45 10.95 1.55 -11.47
CA ASP A 45 10.20 0.36 -11.87
C ASP A 45 8.72 0.62 -11.75
N SER A 46 8.18 1.39 -12.67
CA SER A 46 6.77 1.75 -12.63
C SER A 46 5.84 0.55 -12.82
N HIS A 47 6.39 -0.58 -13.29
CA HIS A 47 5.59 -1.79 -13.49
C HIS A 47 5.72 -2.77 -12.33
N ALA A 48 6.45 -2.39 -11.29
CA ALA A 48 6.61 -3.21 -10.10
C ALA A 48 7.10 -4.63 -10.41
N LYS A 49 8.12 -4.71 -11.24
CA LYS A 49 8.64 -6.01 -11.66
C LYS A 49 9.74 -6.55 -10.78
N ARG A 50 10.48 -5.66 -10.12
CA ARG A 50 11.60 -6.08 -9.30
C ARG A 50 11.44 -5.59 -7.88
N GLU A 51 11.14 -6.51 -7.00
CA GLU A 51 10.96 -6.21 -5.60
C GLU A 51 12.29 -5.92 -4.92
N LEU A 52 12.36 -4.84 -4.17
CA LEU A 52 13.52 -4.51 -3.35
C LEU A 52 13.39 -5.09 -1.96
N ALA A 53 12.24 -4.90 -1.35
CA ALA A 53 12.00 -5.36 0.02
C ALA A 53 10.52 -5.43 0.29
N SER A 54 10.14 -6.37 1.13
CA SER A 54 8.77 -6.51 1.58
C SER A 54 8.78 -6.39 3.09
N VAL A 55 8.10 -5.39 3.62
CA VAL A 55 8.17 -5.04 5.03
C VAL A 55 6.82 -5.17 5.69
N VAL A 56 6.78 -5.80 6.85
CA VAL A 56 5.54 -5.94 7.60
C VAL A 56 5.08 -4.55 8.04
N ALA A 57 3.83 -4.26 7.78
CA ALA A 57 3.26 -2.95 8.07
C ALA A 57 2.41 -3.01 9.32
N ARG A 58 2.47 -1.95 10.11
CA ARG A 58 1.55 -1.77 11.22
C ARG A 58 0.36 -0.97 10.72
N ASN A 59 -0.83 -1.34 11.17
CA ASN A 59 -2.02 -0.58 10.85
C ASN A 59 -2.25 0.45 11.93
N LYS A 60 -2.51 1.68 11.49
CA LYS A 60 -2.87 2.73 12.41
C LYS A 60 -4.37 2.94 12.31
N SER A 61 -5.03 3.02 13.47
CA SER A 61 -6.47 3.20 13.49
C SER A 61 -6.85 4.61 13.04
N GLU A 62 -7.73 4.67 12.05
CA GLU A 62 -8.16 5.95 11.48
C GLU A 62 -9.66 5.92 11.27
N ALA A 63 -10.28 7.10 11.29
CA ALA A 63 -11.70 7.19 11.08
C ALA A 63 -12.10 6.86 9.64
N GLN A 64 -11.25 7.15 8.69
CA GLN A 64 -11.51 6.89 7.28
C GLN A 64 -10.30 6.31 6.61
N GLY A 65 -10.55 5.40 5.66
CA GLY A 65 -9.50 4.84 4.85
C GLY A 65 -8.56 3.93 5.62
N ILE A 66 -7.36 3.82 5.13
CA ILE A 66 -6.34 2.99 5.78
C ILE A 66 -5.08 3.80 5.99
N THR A 67 -4.36 3.47 7.04
CA THR A 67 -3.04 4.04 7.30
C THR A 67 -2.09 2.92 7.67
N LYS A 68 -0.99 2.82 6.93
CA LYS A 68 0.03 1.81 7.15
C LYS A 68 1.33 2.50 7.55
N VAL A 69 2.01 1.95 8.53
CA VAL A 69 3.28 2.48 9.00
C VAL A 69 4.35 1.42 8.83
N VAL A 70 5.41 1.75 8.11
CA VAL A 70 6.53 0.83 7.89
C VAL A 70 7.86 1.54 8.08
N GLU A 71 8.87 0.76 8.45
CA GLU A 71 10.25 1.24 8.53
C GLU A 71 11.00 0.67 7.34
N PHE A 72 11.61 1.54 6.56
CA PHE A 72 12.36 1.12 5.39
C PHE A 72 13.49 2.10 5.14
N GLU A 73 14.70 1.58 4.95
CA GLU A 73 15.88 2.40 4.70
C GLU A 73 16.09 3.46 5.79
N ASN A 74 15.88 3.04 7.03
CA ASN A 74 16.06 3.92 8.21
C ASN A 74 15.13 5.11 8.23
N GLN A 75 14.00 5.01 7.55
CA GLN A 75 13.00 6.05 7.54
C GLN A 75 11.65 5.45 7.88
N LYS A 76 10.84 6.20 8.61
CA LYS A 76 9.48 5.80 8.93
C LYS A 76 8.57 6.31 7.82
N HIS A 77 7.84 5.40 7.21
CA HIS A 77 6.89 5.75 6.14
C HIS A 77 5.48 5.57 6.67
N THR A 78 4.69 6.65 6.64
CA THR A 78 3.28 6.58 7.01
C THR A 78 2.48 6.79 5.73
N ILE A 79 1.77 5.75 5.29
CA ILE A 79 1.05 5.74 4.04
C ILE A 79 -0.43 5.83 4.34
N HIS A 80 -1.10 6.85 3.80
CA HIS A 80 -2.52 7.04 4.03
C HIS A 80 -3.30 7.07 2.73
N ILE A 81 -4.33 6.23 2.64
CA ILE A 81 -5.25 6.22 1.52
C ILE A 81 -6.64 6.45 2.10
N THR A 82 -7.25 7.56 1.70
CA THR A 82 -8.51 7.99 2.29
C THR A 82 -9.68 7.12 1.87
N ASP A 83 -9.74 6.75 0.58
CA ASP A 83 -10.86 5.96 0.07
C ASP A 83 -10.33 4.90 -0.87
N MET A 84 -10.42 3.65 -0.45
CA MET A 84 -9.91 2.53 -1.25
C MET A 84 -10.70 2.29 -2.53
N ASN A 85 -11.84 2.91 -2.66
CA ASN A 85 -12.66 2.78 -3.86
C ASN A 85 -12.52 3.97 -4.79
N ASN A 86 -11.80 5.00 -4.37
CA ASN A 86 -11.66 6.21 -5.15
C ASN A 86 -10.36 6.91 -4.79
N PHE A 87 -9.27 6.47 -5.43
CA PHE A 87 -7.95 7.02 -5.13
C PHE A 87 -7.83 8.45 -5.63
N SER A 88 -7.18 9.29 -4.84
CA SER A 88 -7.03 10.69 -5.15
C SER A 88 -5.68 11.20 -4.66
N ASP A 89 -4.88 11.75 -5.56
CA ASP A 89 -3.58 12.29 -5.18
C ASP A 89 -3.70 13.58 -4.36
N VAL A 90 -4.91 14.08 -4.20
CA VAL A 90 -5.17 15.22 -3.32
C VAL A 90 -5.35 14.74 -1.88
N ASN A 91 -5.97 13.58 -1.70
CA ASN A 91 -6.29 13.07 -0.36
C ASN A 91 -5.37 11.96 0.12
N ASP A 92 -4.68 11.31 -0.79
CA ASP A 92 -3.79 10.21 -0.43
C ASP A 92 -2.37 10.75 -0.32
N TYR A 93 -1.65 10.30 0.70
CA TYR A 93 -0.32 10.86 0.94
C TYR A 93 0.58 9.87 1.66
N ILE A 94 1.87 10.17 1.61
CA ILE A 94 2.86 9.45 2.38
C ILE A 94 3.69 10.48 3.15
N ILE A 95 3.93 10.19 4.41
CA ILE A 95 4.82 10.99 5.24
C ILE A 95 6.09 10.20 5.45
N VAL A 96 7.22 10.79 5.11
CA VAL A 96 8.52 10.15 5.30
C VAL A 96 9.26 10.90 6.39
N LYS A 97 9.58 10.20 7.48
CA LYS A 97 10.27 10.79 8.60
C LYS A 97 11.64 10.16 8.75
N SER A 98 12.67 10.97 8.69
CA SER A 98 14.04 10.50 8.82
C SER A 98 14.39 10.27 10.28
N ARG A 99 15.54 9.63 10.53
CA ARG A 99 16.03 9.42 11.89
C ARG A 99 16.28 10.72 12.62
N ALA A 100 16.66 11.76 11.88
CA ALA A 100 16.92 13.06 12.49
C ALA A 100 15.63 13.79 12.85
N GLY A 101 14.47 13.24 12.48
CA GLY A 101 13.19 13.85 12.81
C GLY A 101 12.63 14.72 11.73
N HIS A 102 13.27 14.83 10.59
CA HIS A 102 12.74 15.60 9.47
C HIS A 102 11.59 14.85 8.82
N GLU A 103 10.51 15.56 8.59
CA GLU A 103 9.28 14.95 8.10
C GLU A 103 8.83 15.68 6.85
N VAL A 104 8.57 14.93 5.79
CA VAL A 104 8.10 15.49 4.53
C VAL A 104 6.89 14.69 4.06
N THR A 105 5.88 15.39 3.58
CA THR A 105 4.65 14.78 3.07
C THR A 105 4.61 14.91 1.56
N TYR A 106 4.33 13.79 0.89
CA TYR A 106 4.22 13.75 -0.56
C TYR A 106 2.85 13.21 -0.97
N PRO A 107 2.28 13.71 -2.06
CA PRO A 107 1.05 13.12 -2.58
C PRO A 107 1.32 11.74 -3.15
N LEU A 108 0.29 10.87 -3.08
CA LEU A 108 0.37 9.52 -3.60
C LEU A 108 -0.55 9.36 -4.78
N SER A 109 -0.06 8.69 -5.80
CA SER A 109 -0.88 8.28 -6.92
C SER A 109 -0.99 6.77 -6.86
N CYS A 110 -2.17 6.25 -6.64
CA CYS A 110 -2.39 4.83 -6.44
C CYS A 110 -3.38 4.26 -7.44
N GLU A 111 -3.25 2.96 -7.67
CA GLU A 111 -4.19 2.25 -8.53
C GLU A 111 -4.31 0.82 -8.04
N ARG A 112 -5.42 0.19 -8.32
CA ARG A 112 -5.58 -1.21 -7.99
C ARG A 112 -4.74 -2.06 -8.90
N LYS A 113 -4.13 -3.05 -8.30
CA LYS A 113 -3.25 -3.92 -9.04
C LYS A 113 -3.96 -5.13 -9.63
#